data_4d662df0fffec39e573a49cb302d43d9
#
_entry.id   4d662df0fffec39e573a49cb302d43d9
#
_cell.length_a   1.000
_cell.length_b   1.000
_cell.length_c   1.000
_cell.angle_alpha   90.00
_cell.angle_beta   90.00
_cell.angle_gamma   90.00
#
_symmetry.space_group_name_H-M   'P 1'
#
loop_
_entity.id
_entity.type
_entity.pdbx_description
1 polymer ?
#
loop_
_entity_poly.entity_id
_entity_poly.type
_entity_poly.pdbx_seq_one_letter_code
_entity_poly.pdbx_strand_id
1 'polypeptide(L)'
;PQMNFFDATLSKKGDKYVATVQGKDFELPADKQEALKKMDKVPVDIIAGVRPVHIHLSQDGIDAMVDVSELMGSELHLHVNSNGKDVVIVVPTTDIDLDAVHGSHKPVKYSFKPELMHFFDKETEKNLF
;
A
#
# COMPACT_ATOMS: atom_id res chain seq x y z
N PRO A 1 1.64 11.90 -11.85
CA PRO A 1 1.32 10.55 -11.38
C PRO A 1 0.72 10.58 -9.99
N GLN A 2 -0.31 9.84 -9.87
CA GLN A 2 -1.06 9.73 -8.64
C GLN A 2 -0.36 8.76 -7.67
N MET A 3 -0.47 9.06 -6.38
CA MET A 3 0.04 8.17 -5.35
C MET A 3 -1.07 7.95 -4.33
N ASN A 4 -1.20 6.70 -3.87
CA ASN A 4 -2.09 6.40 -2.75
C ASN A 4 -1.39 6.72 -1.45
N PHE A 5 -2.04 7.45 -0.57
CA PHE A 5 -1.49 7.77 0.75
C PHE A 5 -2.33 7.08 1.82
N PHE A 6 -1.64 6.43 2.74
CA PHE A 6 -2.26 5.74 3.87
C PHE A 6 -1.70 6.28 5.16
N ASP A 7 -2.56 6.43 6.17
CA ASP A 7 -2.08 6.57 7.53
C ASP A 7 -1.44 5.24 7.94
N ALA A 8 -0.27 5.31 8.53
CA ALA A 8 0.47 4.13 8.94
C ALA A 8 1.10 4.35 10.31
N THR A 9 1.44 3.26 10.96
CA THR A 9 2.09 3.29 12.27
C THR A 9 3.38 2.49 12.20
N LEU A 10 4.49 3.13 12.61
CA LEU A 10 5.75 2.43 12.78
C LEU A 10 5.80 1.82 14.16
N SER A 11 6.22 0.57 14.23
CA SER A 11 6.45 -0.10 15.51
C SER A 11 7.59 -1.08 15.37
N LYS A 12 8.10 -1.53 16.51
CA LYS A 12 9.14 -2.53 16.54
C LYS A 12 8.56 -3.82 17.07
N LYS A 13 8.61 -4.87 16.26
CA LYS A 13 8.15 -6.21 16.65
C LYS A 13 9.34 -7.14 16.71
N GLY A 14 9.67 -7.60 17.91
CA GLY A 14 10.93 -8.29 18.13
C GLY A 14 12.09 -7.34 17.90
N ASP A 15 12.96 -7.69 16.97
CA ASP A 15 14.12 -6.87 16.59
C ASP A 15 13.93 -6.14 15.25
N LYS A 16 12.71 -6.17 14.69
CA LYS A 16 12.43 -5.61 13.37
C LYS A 16 11.42 -4.45 13.44
N TYR A 17 11.65 -3.43 12.63
CA TYR A 17 10.70 -2.34 12.46
C TYR A 17 9.68 -2.72 11.38
N VAL A 18 8.41 -2.46 11.67
CA VAL A 18 7.30 -2.73 10.76
C VAL A 18 6.45 -1.48 10.60
N ALA A 19 5.84 -1.34 9.43
CA ALA A 19 4.80 -0.36 9.17
C ALA A 19 3.47 -1.08 9.11
N THR A 20 2.51 -0.64 9.91
CA THR A 20 1.16 -1.19 9.90
C THR A 20 0.27 -0.29 9.07
N VAL A 21 -0.31 -0.84 8.01
CA VAL A 21 -1.17 -0.13 7.07
C VAL A 21 -2.47 -0.92 6.93
N GLN A 22 -3.60 -0.28 7.18
CA GLN A 22 -4.92 -0.91 7.09
C GLN A 22 -5.00 -2.24 7.83
N GLY A 23 -4.36 -2.29 9.00
CA GLY A 23 -4.36 -3.48 9.86
C GLY A 23 -3.38 -4.57 9.48
N LYS A 24 -2.57 -4.36 8.46
CA LYS A 24 -1.57 -5.35 8.02
C LYS A 24 -0.16 -4.82 8.28
N ASP A 25 0.72 -5.67 8.81
CA ASP A 25 2.11 -5.33 9.08
C ASP A 25 2.98 -5.60 7.87
N PHE A 26 3.87 -4.65 7.57
CA PHE A 26 4.88 -4.77 6.53
C PHE A 26 6.25 -4.55 7.14
N GLU A 27 7.11 -5.56 7.07
CA GLU A 27 8.49 -5.44 7.56
C GLU A 27 9.27 -4.51 6.62
N LEU A 28 9.96 -3.53 7.20
CA LEU A 28 10.72 -2.57 6.40
C LEU A 28 11.98 -3.20 5.82
N PRO A 29 12.43 -2.73 4.63
CA PRO A 29 13.67 -3.21 4.04
C PRO A 29 14.88 -2.95 4.91
N ALA A 30 15.96 -3.70 4.68
CA ALA A 30 17.16 -3.66 5.50
C ALA A 30 17.77 -2.26 5.62
N ASP A 31 17.80 -1.49 4.54
CA ASP A 31 18.34 -0.13 4.54
C ASP A 31 17.54 0.79 5.47
N LYS A 32 16.22 0.64 5.48
CA LYS A 32 15.34 1.43 6.34
C LYS A 32 15.40 0.97 7.79
N GLN A 33 15.59 -0.33 8.02
CA GLN A 33 15.84 -0.86 9.36
C GLN A 33 17.08 -0.18 9.97
N GLU A 34 18.17 -0.10 9.20
CA GLU A 34 19.40 0.53 9.66
C GLU A 34 19.22 2.03 9.89
N ALA A 35 18.50 2.72 9.01
CA ALA A 35 18.24 4.14 9.18
C ALA A 35 17.45 4.42 10.46
N LEU A 36 16.45 3.60 10.76
CA LEU A 36 15.63 3.77 11.96
C LEU A 36 16.43 3.49 13.24
N LYS A 37 17.36 2.54 13.22
CA LYS A 37 18.21 2.26 14.37
C LYS A 37 19.09 3.46 14.75
N LYS A 38 19.42 4.30 13.78
CA LYS A 38 20.29 5.46 13.99
C LYS A 38 19.53 6.72 14.37
N MET A 39 18.21 6.69 14.33
CA MET A 39 17.41 7.86 14.71
C MET A 39 17.27 7.97 16.22
N ASP A 40 17.48 9.19 16.74
CA ASP A 40 17.30 9.48 18.16
C ASP A 40 15.84 9.29 18.58
N LYS A 41 14.92 9.66 17.69
CA LYS A 41 13.49 9.56 17.94
C LYS A 41 12.82 8.99 16.71
N VAL A 42 12.18 7.84 16.88
CA VAL A 42 11.46 7.18 15.79
C VAL A 42 10.03 7.68 15.78
N PRO A 43 9.53 8.23 14.65
CA PRO A 43 8.13 8.59 14.54
C PRO A 43 7.25 7.35 14.69
N VAL A 44 6.11 7.51 15.37
CA VAL A 44 5.14 6.42 15.56
C VAL A 44 4.10 6.46 14.45
N ASP A 45 3.52 7.64 14.22
CA ASP A 45 2.53 7.84 13.18
C ASP A 45 3.21 8.45 11.96
N ILE A 46 2.99 7.82 10.81
CA ILE A 46 3.60 8.23 9.53
C ILE A 46 2.56 8.15 8.42
N ILE A 47 2.95 8.61 7.25
CA ILE A 47 2.17 8.43 6.03
C ILE A 47 2.95 7.50 5.11
N ALA A 48 2.28 6.45 4.61
CA ALA A 48 2.84 5.55 3.62
C ALA A 48 2.27 5.91 2.25
N GLY A 49 3.14 6.11 1.26
CA GLY A 49 2.76 6.39 -0.11
C GLY A 49 3.07 5.21 -1.00
N VAL A 50 2.11 4.79 -1.83
CA VAL A 50 2.28 3.67 -2.75
C VAL A 50 1.66 4.03 -4.09
N ARG A 51 2.44 3.90 -5.16
CA ARG A 51 1.94 4.17 -6.51
C ARG A 51 0.95 3.09 -6.93
N PRO A 52 -0.10 3.43 -7.72
CA PRO A 52 -1.09 2.44 -8.16
C PRO A 52 -0.48 1.22 -8.86
N VAL A 53 0.58 1.41 -9.64
CA VAL A 53 1.25 0.32 -10.36
C VAL A 53 2.08 -0.58 -9.43
N HIS A 54 2.33 -0.15 -8.20
CA HIS A 54 3.09 -0.92 -7.21
C HIS A 54 2.19 -1.67 -6.23
N ILE A 55 0.89 -1.61 -6.43
CA ILE A 55 -0.09 -2.40 -5.66
C ILE A 55 -0.45 -3.63 -6.50
N HIS A 56 -0.45 -4.80 -5.88
CA HIS A 56 -0.82 -6.03 -6.54
C HIS A 56 -1.96 -6.71 -5.78
N LEU A 57 -2.73 -7.54 -6.49
CA LEU A 57 -3.77 -8.33 -5.85
C LEU A 57 -3.14 -9.56 -5.20
N SER A 58 -3.62 -9.90 -4.01
CA SER A 58 -3.04 -10.98 -3.21
C SER A 58 -4.12 -11.60 -2.33
N GLN A 59 -4.14 -12.92 -2.24
CA GLN A 59 -5.12 -13.62 -1.41
C GLN A 59 -4.96 -13.34 0.08
N ASP A 60 -3.76 -12.99 0.50
CA ASP A 60 -3.43 -12.68 1.91
C ASP A 60 -3.41 -11.18 2.17
N GLY A 61 -3.95 -10.39 1.26
CA GLY A 61 -3.85 -8.95 1.31
C GLY A 61 -4.89 -8.25 2.17
N ILE A 62 -4.93 -6.94 2.00
CA ILE A 62 -5.88 -6.05 2.66
C ILE A 62 -7.20 -6.11 1.91
N ASP A 63 -8.31 -6.18 2.66
CA ASP A 63 -9.65 -6.26 2.08
C ASP A 63 -10.05 -4.95 1.42
N ALA A 64 -10.74 -5.06 0.28
CA ALA A 64 -11.30 -3.92 -0.43
C ALA A 64 -12.48 -4.36 -1.30
N MET A 65 -13.24 -3.37 -1.73
CA MET A 65 -14.37 -3.57 -2.63
C MET A 65 -14.18 -2.69 -3.86
N VAL A 66 -14.28 -3.28 -5.05
CA VAL A 66 -14.16 -2.52 -6.30
C VAL A 66 -15.41 -1.66 -6.47
N ASP A 67 -15.22 -0.34 -6.58
CA ASP A 67 -16.31 0.58 -6.90
C ASP A 67 -16.46 0.74 -8.40
N VAL A 68 -15.35 0.98 -9.08
CA VAL A 68 -15.30 1.18 -10.54
C VAL A 68 -14.05 0.52 -11.07
N SER A 69 -14.16 -0.13 -12.23
CA SER A 69 -13.00 -0.64 -12.94
C SER A 69 -13.01 -0.15 -14.38
N GLU A 70 -11.83 0.18 -14.91
CA GLU A 70 -11.69 0.67 -16.28
C GLU A 70 -10.62 -0.14 -16.98
N LEU A 71 -10.99 -0.73 -18.12
CA LEU A 71 -10.04 -1.46 -18.95
C LEU A 71 -9.39 -0.47 -19.91
N MET A 72 -8.10 -0.28 -19.77
CA MET A 72 -7.33 0.70 -20.53
C MET A 72 -6.17 0.00 -21.22
N GLY A 73 -6.39 -0.47 -22.46
CA GLY A 73 -5.37 -1.24 -23.16
C GLY A 73 -5.09 -2.56 -22.46
N SER A 74 -3.84 -2.76 -22.10
CA SER A 74 -3.38 -3.99 -21.42
C SER A 74 -3.39 -3.85 -19.89
N GLU A 75 -3.99 -2.76 -19.37
CA GLU A 75 -4.06 -2.50 -17.94
C GLU A 75 -5.50 -2.40 -17.47
N LEU A 76 -5.76 -2.86 -16.25
CA LEU A 76 -7.03 -2.67 -15.59
C LEU A 76 -6.81 -1.70 -14.43
N HIS A 77 -7.55 -0.59 -14.45
CA HIS A 77 -7.51 0.42 -13.39
C HIS A 77 -8.68 0.18 -12.46
N LEU A 78 -8.36 -0.16 -11.20
CA LEU A 78 -9.34 -0.46 -10.17
C LEU A 78 -9.44 0.70 -9.20
N HIS A 79 -10.64 1.23 -9.03
CA HIS A 79 -10.94 2.19 -7.97
C HIS A 79 -11.66 1.41 -6.88
N VAL A 80 -10.99 1.22 -5.76
CA VAL A 80 -11.49 0.36 -4.68
C VAL A 80 -11.71 1.17 -3.41
N ASN A 81 -12.63 0.71 -2.57
CA ASN A 81 -12.82 1.22 -1.22
C ASN A 81 -12.24 0.20 -0.25
N SER A 82 -11.28 0.64 0.55
CA SER A 82 -10.61 -0.19 1.54
C SER A 82 -10.79 0.44 2.91
N ASN A 83 -11.70 -0.11 3.70
CA ASN A 83 -12.04 0.39 5.03
C ASN A 83 -12.38 1.90 5.04
N GLY A 84 -13.17 2.33 4.05
CA GLY A 84 -13.56 3.72 3.90
C GLY A 84 -12.56 4.60 3.15
N LYS A 85 -11.44 4.06 2.73
CA LYS A 85 -10.41 4.80 1.99
C LYS A 85 -10.44 4.44 0.51
N ASP A 86 -10.43 5.45 -0.34
CA ASP A 86 -10.34 5.25 -1.79
C ASP A 86 -8.90 4.94 -2.17
N VAL A 87 -8.71 3.84 -2.90
CA VAL A 87 -7.40 3.37 -3.34
C VAL A 87 -7.48 3.08 -4.83
N VAL A 88 -6.46 3.49 -5.57
CA VAL A 88 -6.36 3.21 -7.01
C VAL A 88 -5.29 2.15 -7.24
N ILE A 89 -5.66 1.09 -7.94
CA ILE A 89 -4.78 -0.04 -8.25
C ILE A 89 -4.72 -0.19 -9.77
N VAL A 90 -3.52 -0.31 -10.32
CA VAL A 90 -3.32 -0.56 -11.75
C VAL A 90 -2.61 -1.90 -11.89
N VAL A 91 -3.29 -2.84 -12.55
CA VAL A 91 -2.74 -4.20 -12.74
C VAL A 91 -2.72 -4.54 -14.23
N PRO A 92 -1.68 -5.27 -14.68
CA PRO A 92 -1.66 -5.81 -16.04
C PRO A 92 -2.77 -6.86 -16.20
N THR A 93 -3.46 -6.83 -17.34
CA THR A 93 -4.54 -7.80 -17.59
C THR A 93 -4.04 -9.23 -17.69
N THR A 94 -2.75 -9.41 -17.96
CA THR A 94 -2.12 -10.74 -18.02
C THR A 94 -1.98 -11.41 -16.66
N ASP A 95 -2.05 -10.62 -15.57
CA ASP A 95 -1.78 -11.11 -14.21
C ASP A 95 -3.04 -11.42 -13.42
N ILE A 96 -4.23 -11.22 -14.00
CA ILE A 96 -5.49 -11.30 -13.28
C ILE A 96 -6.54 -12.07 -14.07
N ASP A 97 -7.56 -12.55 -13.35
CA ASP A 97 -8.81 -13.04 -13.93
C ASP A 97 -9.76 -11.84 -14.03
N LEU A 98 -9.97 -11.34 -15.24
CA LEU A 98 -10.83 -10.20 -15.48
C LEU A 98 -12.25 -10.40 -14.94
N ASP A 99 -12.81 -11.61 -15.09
CA ASP A 99 -14.17 -11.89 -14.65
C ASP A 99 -14.31 -11.75 -13.13
N ALA A 100 -13.24 -11.99 -12.39
CA ALA A 100 -13.26 -11.91 -10.94
C ALA A 100 -13.17 -10.48 -10.41
N VAL A 101 -12.57 -9.56 -11.16
CA VAL A 101 -12.26 -8.22 -10.63
C VAL A 101 -12.85 -7.07 -11.45
N HIS A 102 -13.19 -7.29 -12.73
CA HIS A 102 -13.75 -6.23 -13.56
C HIS A 102 -15.24 -6.09 -13.30
N GLY A 103 -15.69 -4.85 -13.12
CA GLY A 103 -17.07 -4.53 -12.80
C GLY A 103 -17.15 -3.67 -11.56
N SER A 104 -18.29 -3.72 -10.87
CA SER A 104 -18.48 -3.00 -9.61
C SER A 104 -18.89 -3.97 -8.50
N HIS A 105 -18.61 -3.57 -7.26
CA HIS A 105 -18.95 -4.35 -6.07
C HIS A 105 -18.29 -5.72 -6.03
N LYS A 106 -17.08 -5.84 -6.59
CA LYS A 106 -16.30 -7.07 -6.54
C LYS A 106 -15.34 -7.01 -5.35
N PRO A 107 -15.35 -8.03 -4.47
CA PRO A 107 -14.38 -8.07 -3.37
C PRO A 107 -13.00 -8.41 -3.90
N VAL A 108 -11.99 -7.70 -3.43
CA VAL A 108 -10.59 -7.97 -3.76
C VAL A 108 -9.73 -7.83 -2.51
N LYS A 109 -8.53 -8.38 -2.58
CA LYS A 109 -7.50 -8.18 -1.56
C LYS A 109 -6.26 -7.71 -2.26
N TYR A 110 -5.56 -6.74 -1.66
CA TYR A 110 -4.38 -6.14 -2.26
C TYR A 110 -3.24 -6.08 -1.27
N SER A 111 -2.04 -6.00 -1.80
CA SER A 111 -0.82 -5.84 -1.01
C SER A 111 0.21 -5.07 -1.83
N PHE A 112 1.30 -4.71 -1.20
CA PHE A 112 2.40 -4.03 -1.85
C PHE A 112 3.71 -4.45 -1.18
N LYS A 113 4.80 -4.28 -1.92
CA LYS A 113 6.14 -4.62 -1.41
C LYS A 113 6.71 -3.43 -0.65
N PRO A 114 7.19 -3.60 0.58
CA PRO A 114 7.76 -2.50 1.35
C PRO A 114 8.89 -1.77 0.65
N GLU A 115 9.64 -2.44 -0.22
CA GLU A 115 10.73 -1.84 -0.99
C GLU A 115 10.24 -0.74 -1.93
N LEU A 116 8.98 -0.79 -2.34
CA LEU A 116 8.38 0.15 -3.27
C LEU A 116 7.54 1.22 -2.58
N MET A 117 7.43 1.15 -1.25
CA MET A 117 6.68 2.14 -0.46
C MET A 117 7.54 3.35 -0.18
N HIS A 118 6.87 4.49 -0.06
CA HIS A 118 7.47 5.74 0.37
C HIS A 118 6.93 6.09 1.76
N PHE A 119 7.78 6.59 2.63
CA PHE A 119 7.40 6.91 4.00
C PHE A 119 7.66 8.39 4.28
N PHE A 120 6.63 9.05 4.84
CA PHE A 120 6.68 10.50 5.07
C PHE A 120 6.35 10.78 6.53
N ASP A 121 6.98 11.83 7.06
CA ASP A 121 6.61 12.37 8.35
C ASP A 121 5.20 12.93 8.27
N LYS A 122 4.36 12.58 9.23
CA LYS A 122 2.96 12.96 9.20
C LYS A 122 2.74 14.47 9.38
N GLU A 123 3.60 15.13 10.14
CA GLU A 123 3.49 16.56 10.40
C GLU A 123 4.11 17.41 9.29
N THR A 124 5.31 17.05 8.85
CA THR A 124 6.05 17.85 7.86
C THR A 124 5.80 17.41 6.43
N GLU A 125 5.29 16.20 6.22
CA GLU A 125 5.07 15.56 4.92
C GLU A 125 6.37 15.35 4.12
N LYS A 126 7.50 15.40 4.80
CA LYS A 126 8.82 15.16 4.18
C LYS A 126 9.18 13.69 4.28
N ASN A 127 9.98 13.24 3.32
CA ASN A 127 10.52 11.88 3.33
C ASN A 127 11.24 11.60 4.65
N LEU A 128 11.00 10.41 5.22
CA LEU A 128 11.71 9.96 6.41
C LEU A 128 13.10 9.42 6.07
N PHE A 129 13.28 8.97 4.82
CA PHE A 129 14.50 8.28 4.41
C PHE A 129 15.13 8.89 3.16
#